data_8aaee78898bb22b1b28245d1007196cc
#
_entry.id   8aaee78898bb22b1b28245d1007196cc
#
_cell.length_a   1.000
_cell.length_b   1.000
_cell.length_c   1.000
_cell.angle_alpha   90.00
_cell.angle_beta   90.00
_cell.angle_gamma   90.00
#
_symmetry.space_group_name_H-M   'P 1'
#
loop_
_entity.id
_entity.type
_entity.pdbx_description
1 polymer ?
#
loop_
_entity_poly.entity_id
_entity_poly.type
_entity_poly.pdbx_seq_one_letter_code
_entity_poly.pdbx_strand_id
1 'polypeptide(L)'
;MAVIRTKALEPKFRQEIAQVFATLQDKLDFSHCLACGMCSAACAFSDVHEEMDPRKFIRKVLLGMKEEVLNGQFIWNCSMCGRCTMLCPMGVDIAGIVRTIRGNFGVKSPGFLQEVVDNQLNTGNQMAVSQEDYLETLEWMEEELQAEIADPKARIPVDKVGADFLFLWDPREIKYYPQDVQSIAKIMHAAGANWTCSSEYWDATHYGLFSGDDEASTILLKRIAQQVKKLKVQYLVVTECGHATRAQRWGRKVWLSPEEGDYPVYN
;
A
#
# COMPACT_ATOMS: atom_id res chain seq x y z
N MET A 1 -0.07 -43.47 1.19
CA MET A 1 0.79 -42.41 0.60
C MET A 1 0.07 -41.83 -0.61
N ALA A 2 -0.40 -40.60 -0.54
CA ALA A 2 -0.95 -39.93 -1.69
C ALA A 2 0.22 -39.56 -2.61
N VAL A 3 0.24 -40.12 -3.82
CA VAL A 3 1.19 -39.70 -4.86
C VAL A 3 0.74 -38.32 -5.32
N ILE A 4 1.47 -37.28 -4.94
CA ILE A 4 1.29 -35.95 -5.51
C ILE A 4 1.74 -36.06 -6.96
N ARG A 5 0.80 -36.19 -7.87
CA ARG A 5 1.09 -36.03 -9.31
C ARG A 5 1.23 -34.54 -9.57
N THR A 6 2.47 -34.07 -9.54
CA THR A 6 2.78 -32.71 -10.00
C THR A 6 2.49 -32.63 -11.49
N LYS A 7 1.69 -31.69 -11.91
CA LYS A 7 1.62 -31.27 -13.31
C LYS A 7 3.01 -30.74 -13.71
N ALA A 8 3.26 -30.60 -14.98
CA ALA A 8 4.60 -30.33 -15.51
C ALA A 8 5.36 -29.24 -14.71
N LEU A 9 6.57 -29.55 -14.27
CA LEU A 9 7.46 -28.58 -13.66
C LEU A 9 7.98 -27.62 -14.73
N GLU A 10 7.91 -26.32 -14.49
CA GLU A 10 8.44 -25.26 -15.35
C GLU A 10 9.71 -24.65 -14.71
N PRO A 11 10.90 -25.19 -14.98
CA PRO A 11 12.14 -24.72 -14.32
C PRO A 11 12.47 -23.24 -14.57
N LYS A 12 11.94 -22.68 -15.67
CA LYS A 12 12.13 -21.27 -16.03
C LYS A 12 11.27 -20.32 -15.18
N PHE A 13 10.20 -20.81 -14.55
CA PHE A 13 9.24 -19.98 -13.81
C PHE A 13 9.91 -19.08 -12.76
N ARG A 14 10.86 -19.62 -11.98
CA ARG A 14 11.60 -18.80 -11.01
C ARG A 14 12.43 -17.70 -11.69
N GLN A 15 12.98 -17.98 -12.88
CA GLN A 15 13.77 -17.01 -13.64
C GLN A 15 12.86 -15.91 -14.20
N GLU A 16 11.69 -16.26 -14.69
CA GLU A 16 10.67 -15.32 -15.16
C GLU A 16 10.28 -14.34 -14.05
N ILE A 17 9.99 -14.87 -12.83
CA ILE A 17 9.69 -14.01 -11.66
C ILE A 17 10.87 -13.09 -11.35
N ALA A 18 12.10 -13.63 -11.30
CA ALA A 18 13.29 -12.84 -10.98
C ALA A 18 13.57 -11.74 -12.02
N GLN A 19 13.31 -12.00 -13.30
CA GLN A 19 13.47 -11.03 -14.37
C GLN A 19 12.47 -9.88 -14.25
N VAL A 20 11.19 -10.18 -14.01
CA VAL A 20 10.16 -9.14 -13.80
C VAL A 20 10.47 -8.32 -12.56
N PHE A 21 10.84 -8.97 -11.46
CA PHE A 21 11.17 -8.26 -10.23
C PHE A 21 12.37 -7.33 -10.38
N ALA A 22 13.38 -7.74 -11.15
CA ALA A 22 14.58 -6.94 -11.42
C ALA A 22 14.29 -5.63 -12.17
N THR A 23 13.14 -5.50 -12.82
CA THR A 23 12.70 -4.23 -13.43
C THR A 23 12.23 -3.22 -12.40
N LEU A 24 11.87 -3.67 -11.21
CA LEU A 24 11.26 -2.85 -10.15
C LEU A 24 12.21 -2.56 -8.98
N GLN A 25 13.16 -3.45 -8.72
CA GLN A 25 14.15 -3.34 -7.63
C GLN A 25 15.46 -4.05 -7.97
N ASP A 26 16.49 -3.83 -7.14
CA ASP A 26 17.73 -4.59 -7.18
C ASP A 26 17.48 -6.11 -7.14
N LYS A 27 18.33 -6.85 -7.82
CA LYS A 27 18.22 -8.29 -8.11
C LYS A 27 17.57 -9.12 -6.99
N LEU A 28 16.42 -9.68 -7.29
CA LEU A 28 15.78 -10.68 -6.44
C LEU A 28 16.46 -12.04 -6.65
N ASP A 29 17.35 -12.41 -5.75
CA ASP A 29 17.84 -13.79 -5.69
C ASP A 29 17.21 -14.53 -4.52
N PHE A 30 16.27 -15.41 -4.83
CA PHE A 30 15.62 -16.28 -3.85
C PHE A 30 16.05 -17.76 -3.98
N SER A 31 17.01 -18.04 -4.84
CA SER A 31 17.53 -19.40 -5.09
C SER A 31 18.22 -20.01 -3.88
N HIS A 32 18.73 -19.17 -2.98
CA HIS A 32 19.43 -19.57 -1.76
C HIS A 32 18.49 -19.80 -0.55
N CYS A 33 17.19 -19.93 -0.76
CA CYS A 33 16.24 -20.27 0.29
C CYS A 33 16.59 -21.62 0.95
N LEU A 34 16.86 -21.60 2.26
CA LEU A 34 17.20 -22.79 3.06
C LEU A 34 15.97 -23.62 3.46
N ALA A 35 14.76 -23.19 3.14
CA ALA A 35 13.49 -23.82 3.57
C ALA A 35 13.39 -24.01 5.11
N CYS A 36 14.04 -23.15 5.90
CA CYS A 36 14.15 -23.26 7.34
C CYS A 36 12.83 -23.08 8.11
N GLY A 37 11.80 -22.46 7.50
CA GLY A 37 10.48 -22.29 8.11
C GLY A 37 10.27 -20.98 8.87
N MET A 38 11.29 -20.12 9.04
CA MET A 38 11.15 -18.83 9.74
C MET A 38 10.02 -17.95 9.15
N CYS A 39 9.86 -17.97 7.83
CA CYS A 39 8.79 -17.25 7.16
C CYS A 39 7.39 -17.76 7.53
N SER A 40 7.20 -19.06 7.71
CA SER A 40 5.92 -19.64 8.14
C SER A 40 5.66 -19.37 9.63
N ALA A 41 6.68 -19.46 10.48
CA ALA A 41 6.56 -19.08 11.88
C ALA A 41 6.24 -17.58 12.07
N ALA A 42 6.68 -16.74 11.13
CA ALA A 42 6.40 -15.31 11.15
C ALA A 42 5.01 -14.93 10.63
N CYS A 43 4.39 -15.76 9.80
CA CYS A 43 3.13 -15.45 9.14
C CYS A 43 1.96 -15.54 10.13
N ALA A 44 1.25 -14.41 10.32
CA ALA A 44 0.10 -14.36 11.21
C ALA A 44 -1.09 -15.23 10.75
N PHE A 45 -1.07 -15.70 9.50
CA PHE A 45 -2.15 -16.48 8.90
C PHE A 45 -1.83 -17.97 8.76
N SER A 46 -0.59 -18.39 9.02
CA SER A 46 -0.15 -19.78 8.78
C SER A 46 -0.91 -20.82 9.62
N ASP A 47 -1.38 -20.44 10.80
CA ASP A 47 -2.15 -21.32 11.68
C ASP A 47 -3.68 -21.18 11.50
N VAL A 48 -4.10 -20.17 10.72
CA VAL A 48 -5.53 -19.86 10.51
C VAL A 48 -6.06 -20.49 9.23
N HIS A 49 -5.20 -20.66 8.23
CA HIS A 49 -5.59 -21.13 6.92
C HIS A 49 -4.55 -22.09 6.34
N GLU A 50 -4.97 -23.30 5.97
CA GLU A 50 -4.07 -24.40 5.54
C GLU A 50 -3.13 -24.05 4.39
N GLU A 51 -3.58 -23.20 3.45
CA GLU A 51 -2.76 -22.78 2.30
C GLU A 51 -1.85 -21.60 2.58
N MET A 52 -1.95 -20.98 3.77
CA MET A 52 -1.15 -19.82 4.15
C MET A 52 0.20 -20.20 4.76
N ASP A 53 0.99 -20.97 4.02
CA ASP A 53 2.36 -21.36 4.41
C ASP A 53 3.38 -20.74 3.45
N PRO A 54 4.05 -19.62 3.82
CA PRO A 54 5.06 -18.98 2.99
C PRO A 54 6.23 -19.89 2.61
N ARG A 55 6.62 -20.86 3.46
CA ARG A 55 7.66 -21.83 3.15
C ARG A 55 7.22 -22.79 2.04
N LYS A 56 6.00 -23.29 2.10
CA LYS A 56 5.44 -24.13 1.04
C LYS A 56 5.31 -23.36 -0.26
N PHE A 57 4.85 -22.11 -0.19
CA PHE A 57 4.75 -21.23 -1.36
C PHE A 57 6.10 -21.03 -2.04
N ILE A 58 7.13 -20.55 -1.32
CA ILE A 58 8.44 -20.32 -1.93
C ILE A 58 9.08 -21.62 -2.47
N ARG A 59 8.83 -22.75 -1.82
CA ARG A 59 9.30 -24.05 -2.32
C ARG A 59 8.62 -24.44 -3.63
N LYS A 60 7.31 -24.21 -3.79
CA LYS A 60 6.61 -24.42 -5.06
C LYS A 60 7.21 -23.54 -6.17
N VAL A 61 7.49 -22.27 -5.88
CA VAL A 61 8.15 -21.34 -6.82
C VAL A 61 9.52 -21.88 -7.25
N LEU A 62 10.37 -22.27 -6.30
CA LEU A 62 11.72 -22.79 -6.58
C LEU A 62 11.72 -24.09 -7.37
N LEU A 63 10.71 -24.95 -7.16
CA LEU A 63 10.56 -26.20 -7.90
C LEU A 63 9.92 -26.01 -9.28
N GLY A 64 9.47 -24.78 -9.61
CA GLY A 64 8.82 -24.53 -10.91
C GLY A 64 7.39 -25.07 -10.99
N MET A 65 6.70 -25.19 -9.87
CA MET A 65 5.31 -25.66 -9.78
C MET A 65 4.36 -24.50 -10.13
N LYS A 66 4.47 -23.96 -11.35
CA LYS A 66 3.81 -22.74 -11.79
C LYS A 66 2.30 -22.80 -11.64
N GLU A 67 1.69 -23.86 -12.12
CA GLU A 67 0.24 -24.01 -12.07
C GLU A 67 -0.30 -24.03 -10.64
N GLU A 68 0.36 -24.75 -9.72
CA GLU A 68 -0.02 -24.79 -8.31
C GLU A 68 0.21 -23.47 -7.59
N VAL A 69 1.18 -22.70 -8.05
CA VAL A 69 1.43 -21.35 -7.52
C VAL A 69 0.37 -20.38 -7.99
N LEU A 70 0.11 -20.32 -9.31
CA LEU A 70 -0.82 -19.34 -9.89
C LEU A 70 -2.28 -19.58 -9.53
N ASN A 71 -2.69 -20.85 -9.35
CA ASN A 71 -4.05 -21.22 -8.94
C ASN A 71 -4.22 -21.37 -7.42
N GLY A 72 -3.12 -21.25 -6.64
CA GLY A 72 -3.16 -21.38 -5.18
C GLY A 72 -3.74 -20.15 -4.51
N GLN A 73 -4.46 -20.35 -3.42
CA GLN A 73 -5.07 -19.26 -2.63
C GLN A 73 -4.03 -18.33 -1.98
N PHE A 74 -2.79 -18.80 -1.78
CA PHE A 74 -1.72 -18.01 -1.17
C PHE A 74 -1.53 -16.66 -1.87
N ILE A 75 -1.63 -16.64 -3.20
CA ILE A 75 -1.40 -15.43 -4.00
C ILE A 75 -2.30 -14.28 -3.53
N TRP A 76 -3.60 -14.52 -3.33
CA TRP A 76 -4.55 -13.46 -2.98
C TRP A 76 -4.82 -13.34 -1.48
N ASN A 77 -4.60 -14.39 -0.69
CA ASN A 77 -4.77 -14.33 0.76
C ASN A 77 -3.55 -13.67 1.47
N CYS A 78 -2.40 -13.57 0.80
CA CYS A 78 -1.25 -12.89 1.35
C CYS A 78 -1.49 -11.38 1.48
N SER A 79 -1.46 -10.85 2.70
CA SER A 79 -1.59 -9.40 2.95
C SER A 79 -0.35 -8.58 2.58
N MET A 80 0.71 -9.23 2.08
CA MET A 80 1.99 -8.60 1.74
C MET A 80 2.61 -7.76 2.88
N CYS A 81 2.36 -8.12 4.13
CA CYS A 81 2.85 -7.37 5.30
C CYS A 81 4.39 -7.35 5.46
N GLY A 82 5.10 -8.22 4.76
CA GLY A 82 6.57 -8.27 4.75
C GLY A 82 7.23 -8.95 5.96
N ARG A 83 6.48 -9.44 6.95
CA ARG A 83 7.08 -10.11 8.14
C ARG A 83 7.96 -11.30 7.75
N CYS A 84 7.51 -12.11 6.78
CA CYS A 84 8.29 -13.23 6.26
C CYS A 84 9.63 -12.79 5.61
N THR A 85 9.65 -11.64 4.95
CA THR A 85 10.86 -11.03 4.38
C THR A 85 11.80 -10.53 5.48
N MET A 86 11.25 -9.80 6.47
CA MET A 86 12.05 -9.24 7.59
C MET A 86 12.73 -10.30 8.43
N LEU A 87 12.09 -11.46 8.64
CA LEU A 87 12.62 -12.55 9.46
C LEU A 87 13.37 -13.61 8.65
N CYS A 88 13.49 -13.44 7.34
CA CYS A 88 14.24 -14.38 6.52
C CYS A 88 15.74 -14.18 6.69
N PRO A 89 16.50 -15.19 7.21
CA PRO A 89 17.95 -15.08 7.38
C PRO A 89 18.70 -14.94 6.04
N MET A 90 18.03 -15.30 4.94
CA MET A 90 18.58 -15.22 3.58
C MET A 90 18.03 -14.02 2.80
N GLY A 91 17.24 -13.14 3.40
CA GLY A 91 16.70 -11.96 2.75
C GLY A 91 15.70 -12.22 1.60
N VAL A 92 15.08 -13.40 1.56
CA VAL A 92 14.11 -13.73 0.49
C VAL A 92 12.85 -12.88 0.63
N ASP A 93 12.54 -12.05 -0.37
CA ASP A 93 11.36 -11.20 -0.40
C ASP A 93 10.13 -11.93 -0.96
N ILE A 94 9.46 -12.70 -0.09
CA ILE A 94 8.24 -13.43 -0.45
C ILE A 94 7.09 -12.47 -0.81
N ALA A 95 6.98 -11.34 -0.13
CA ALA A 95 5.94 -10.35 -0.40
C ALA A 95 6.12 -9.73 -1.80
N GLY A 96 7.36 -9.42 -2.18
CA GLY A 96 7.70 -8.94 -3.51
C GLY A 96 7.43 -9.99 -4.60
N ILE A 97 7.74 -11.26 -4.34
CA ILE A 97 7.42 -12.37 -5.26
C ILE A 97 5.91 -12.48 -5.48
N VAL A 98 5.11 -12.42 -4.40
CA VAL A 98 3.63 -12.45 -4.50
C VAL A 98 3.13 -11.29 -5.35
N ARG A 99 3.60 -10.08 -5.08
CA ARG A 99 3.22 -8.89 -5.85
C ARG A 99 3.56 -9.03 -7.34
N THR A 100 4.76 -9.48 -7.64
CA THR A 100 5.22 -9.71 -9.02
C THR A 100 4.31 -10.71 -9.74
N ILE A 101 3.92 -11.79 -9.06
CA ILE A 101 3.03 -12.79 -9.64
C ILE A 101 1.65 -12.20 -9.89
N ARG A 102 1.08 -11.43 -8.95
CA ARG A 102 -0.23 -10.79 -9.12
C ARG A 102 -0.30 -9.93 -10.38
N GLY A 103 0.71 -9.12 -10.62
CA GLY A 103 0.71 -8.16 -11.71
C GLY A 103 1.12 -8.70 -13.08
N ASN A 104 1.92 -9.79 -13.13
CA ASN A 104 2.64 -10.10 -14.35
C ASN A 104 2.42 -11.52 -14.91
N PHE A 105 1.67 -12.37 -14.21
CA PHE A 105 1.48 -13.78 -14.60
C PHE A 105 0.03 -14.13 -14.96
N GLY A 106 -0.79 -13.13 -15.30
CA GLY A 106 -2.17 -13.35 -15.72
C GLY A 106 -3.11 -13.84 -14.62
N VAL A 107 -2.72 -13.67 -13.34
CA VAL A 107 -3.57 -14.04 -12.21
C VAL A 107 -4.65 -12.97 -12.05
N LYS A 108 -5.91 -13.37 -12.21
CA LYS A 108 -7.03 -12.44 -12.13
C LYS A 108 -7.19 -11.87 -10.73
N SER A 109 -7.24 -10.54 -10.63
CA SER A 109 -7.54 -9.84 -9.38
C SER A 109 -8.94 -10.20 -8.87
N PRO A 110 -9.13 -10.41 -7.55
CA PRO A 110 -10.47 -10.50 -6.96
C PRO A 110 -11.29 -9.25 -7.28
N GLY A 111 -12.60 -9.44 -7.56
CA GLY A 111 -13.46 -8.35 -8.04
C GLY A 111 -13.48 -7.14 -7.11
N PHE A 112 -13.56 -7.37 -5.80
CA PHE A 112 -13.55 -6.28 -4.82
C PHE A 112 -12.22 -5.49 -4.82
N LEU A 113 -11.08 -6.15 -5.05
CA LEU A 113 -9.79 -5.47 -5.10
C LEU A 113 -9.65 -4.66 -6.40
N GLN A 114 -10.16 -5.18 -7.51
CA GLN A 114 -10.20 -4.43 -8.76
C GLN A 114 -11.11 -3.20 -8.63
N GLU A 115 -12.27 -3.35 -8.03
CA GLU A 115 -13.22 -2.24 -7.80
C GLU A 115 -12.57 -1.08 -7.00
N VAL A 116 -11.85 -1.37 -5.92
CA VAL A 116 -11.20 -0.31 -5.15
C VAL A 116 -10.05 0.36 -5.91
N VAL A 117 -9.33 -0.36 -6.78
CA VAL A 117 -8.32 0.23 -7.68
C VAL A 117 -9.00 1.14 -8.71
N ASP A 118 -10.08 0.68 -9.33
CA ASP A 118 -10.84 1.44 -10.32
C ASP A 118 -11.45 2.70 -9.69
N ASN A 119 -11.98 2.62 -8.48
CA ASN A 119 -12.48 3.77 -7.74
C ASN A 119 -11.36 4.80 -7.49
N GLN A 120 -10.18 4.38 -7.02
CA GLN A 120 -9.06 5.30 -6.83
C GLN A 120 -8.63 6.00 -8.13
N LEU A 121 -8.61 5.26 -9.25
CA LEU A 121 -8.26 5.81 -10.55
C LEU A 121 -9.31 6.82 -11.05
N ASN A 122 -10.60 6.50 -10.87
CA ASN A 122 -11.71 7.27 -11.45
C ASN A 122 -12.16 8.45 -10.58
N THR A 123 -12.14 8.28 -9.24
CA THR A 123 -12.67 9.27 -8.29
C THR A 123 -11.62 9.90 -7.37
N GLY A 124 -10.38 9.38 -7.40
CA GLY A 124 -9.30 9.85 -6.51
C GLY A 124 -9.27 9.18 -5.14
N ASN A 125 -10.25 8.33 -4.80
CA ASN A 125 -10.26 7.58 -3.54
C ASN A 125 -10.93 6.21 -3.68
N GLN A 126 -10.49 5.25 -2.84
CA GLN A 126 -10.92 3.85 -2.91
C GLN A 126 -12.42 3.62 -2.65
N MET A 127 -13.08 4.53 -1.94
CA MET A 127 -14.48 4.39 -1.52
C MET A 127 -15.44 5.23 -2.34
N ALA A 128 -14.95 5.87 -3.41
CA ALA A 128 -15.71 6.78 -4.26
C ALA A 128 -16.50 7.84 -3.46
N VAL A 129 -15.90 8.35 -2.37
CA VAL A 129 -16.44 9.50 -1.62
C VAL A 129 -16.41 10.71 -2.55
N SER A 130 -17.54 11.43 -2.64
CA SER A 130 -17.60 12.64 -3.44
C SER A 130 -16.72 13.75 -2.84
N GLN A 131 -16.26 14.68 -3.67
CA GLN A 131 -15.50 15.82 -3.17
C GLN A 131 -16.35 16.68 -2.22
N GLU A 132 -17.65 16.80 -2.48
CA GLU A 132 -18.61 17.51 -1.64
C GLU A 132 -18.69 16.87 -0.26
N ASP A 133 -18.99 15.56 -0.15
CA ASP A 133 -19.06 14.84 1.11
C ASP A 133 -17.74 14.93 1.90
N TYR A 134 -16.62 14.88 1.19
CA TYR A 134 -15.30 15.01 1.83
C TYR A 134 -15.09 16.37 2.47
N LEU A 135 -15.38 17.45 1.73
CA LEU A 135 -15.20 18.81 2.23
C LEU A 135 -16.19 19.14 3.34
N GLU A 136 -17.47 18.73 3.22
CA GLU A 136 -18.47 18.88 4.28
C GLU A 136 -18.06 18.14 5.56
N THR A 137 -17.45 16.96 5.45
CA THR A 137 -16.92 16.23 6.60
C THR A 137 -15.80 17.00 7.30
N LEU A 138 -14.89 17.62 6.54
CA LEU A 138 -13.81 18.41 7.11
C LEU A 138 -14.35 19.69 7.81
N GLU A 139 -15.32 20.37 7.20
CA GLU A 139 -15.99 21.53 7.80
C GLU A 139 -16.69 21.16 9.11
N TRP A 140 -17.45 20.08 9.12
CA TRP A 140 -18.10 19.57 10.32
C TRP A 140 -17.08 19.25 11.43
N MET A 141 -15.99 18.56 11.10
CA MET A 141 -14.95 18.26 12.08
C MET A 141 -14.22 19.51 12.58
N GLU A 142 -14.10 20.55 11.76
CA GLU A 142 -13.57 21.85 12.19
C GLU A 142 -14.50 22.54 13.18
N GLU A 143 -15.80 22.56 12.92
CA GLU A 143 -16.82 23.15 13.82
C GLU A 143 -16.82 22.42 15.17
N GLU A 144 -16.83 21.09 15.18
CA GLU A 144 -16.75 20.26 16.38
C GLU A 144 -15.46 20.52 17.17
N LEU A 145 -14.32 20.64 16.47
CA LEU A 145 -13.04 20.97 17.09
C LEU A 145 -13.09 22.34 17.79
N GLN A 146 -13.61 23.36 17.10
CA GLN A 146 -13.71 24.73 17.64
C GLN A 146 -14.61 24.76 18.88
N ALA A 147 -15.71 24.01 18.86
CA ALA A 147 -16.63 23.90 20.01
C ALA A 147 -15.97 23.16 21.19
N GLU A 148 -15.27 22.05 20.92
CA GLU A 148 -14.62 21.24 21.95
C GLU A 148 -13.54 21.99 22.72
N ILE A 149 -12.67 22.72 22.00
CA ILE A 149 -11.54 23.43 22.62
C ILE A 149 -11.85 24.89 22.94
N ALA A 150 -13.06 25.36 22.63
CA ALA A 150 -13.52 26.75 22.80
C ALA A 150 -12.57 27.78 22.14
N ASP A 151 -11.97 27.42 20.98
CA ASP A 151 -11.09 28.33 20.23
C ASP A 151 -11.53 28.42 18.75
N PRO A 152 -12.13 29.55 18.32
CA PRO A 152 -12.59 29.75 16.96
C PRO A 152 -11.43 29.90 15.95
N LYS A 153 -10.17 29.86 16.39
CA LYS A 153 -8.99 29.90 15.53
C LYS A 153 -8.50 28.51 15.11
N ALA A 154 -8.99 27.46 15.73
CA ALA A 154 -8.66 26.10 15.31
C ALA A 154 -9.19 25.87 13.90
N ARG A 155 -8.37 25.25 13.05
CA ARG A 155 -8.68 25.03 11.63
C ARG A 155 -8.25 23.64 11.18
N ILE A 156 -9.00 23.12 10.22
CA ILE A 156 -8.60 22.03 9.34
C ILE A 156 -8.30 22.65 7.96
N PRO A 157 -7.07 23.09 7.72
CA PRO A 157 -6.75 23.85 6.51
C PRO A 157 -6.76 22.93 5.28
N VAL A 158 -7.49 23.35 4.26
CA VAL A 158 -7.57 22.67 2.96
C VAL A 158 -6.83 23.52 1.92
N ASP A 159 -6.02 22.89 1.08
CA ASP A 159 -5.29 23.51 -0.03
C ASP A 159 -4.41 24.73 0.35
N LYS A 160 -3.93 24.77 1.58
CA LYS A 160 -3.04 25.83 2.03
C LYS A 160 -1.66 25.69 1.39
N VAL A 161 -1.29 26.62 0.53
CA VAL A 161 0.00 26.64 -0.13
C VAL A 161 1.09 27.09 0.84
N GLY A 162 2.24 26.40 0.86
CA GLY A 162 3.39 26.71 1.72
C GLY A 162 3.23 26.19 3.14
N ALA A 163 2.37 25.21 3.36
CA ALA A 163 2.33 24.44 4.60
C ALA A 163 3.57 23.54 4.68
N ASP A 164 3.98 23.18 5.90
CA ASP A 164 5.09 22.25 6.11
C ASP A 164 4.66 20.81 5.84
N PHE A 165 3.45 20.45 6.29
CA PHE A 165 2.92 19.09 6.23
C PHE A 165 1.66 19.00 5.37
N LEU A 166 1.63 18.03 4.46
CA LEU A 166 0.43 17.58 3.76
C LEU A 166 -0.05 16.26 4.37
N PHE A 167 -1.24 16.27 4.96
CA PHE A 167 -1.88 15.06 5.47
C PHE A 167 -2.71 14.39 4.38
N LEU A 168 -2.53 13.08 4.26
CA LEU A 168 -3.37 12.19 3.45
C LEU A 168 -4.15 11.27 4.38
N TRP A 169 -5.42 11.09 4.05
CA TRP A 169 -6.36 10.30 4.85
C TRP A 169 -6.58 8.91 4.26
N ASP A 170 -6.98 7.96 5.10
CA ASP A 170 -7.70 6.79 4.61
C ASP A 170 -9.17 7.19 4.42
N PRO A 171 -9.85 6.85 3.31
CA PRO A 171 -11.27 7.18 3.12
C PRO A 171 -12.20 6.67 4.21
N ARG A 172 -11.77 5.66 4.98
CA ARG A 172 -12.51 5.19 6.17
C ARG A 172 -12.49 6.21 7.31
N GLU A 173 -11.40 6.97 7.46
CA GLU A 173 -11.34 8.07 8.43
C GLU A 173 -12.39 9.13 8.09
N ILE A 174 -12.59 9.42 6.82
CA ILE A 174 -13.59 10.39 6.38
C ILE A 174 -15.02 9.86 6.56
N LYS A 175 -15.25 8.60 6.18
CA LYS A 175 -16.60 8.03 6.08
C LYS A 175 -17.12 7.42 7.39
N TYR A 176 -16.25 6.85 8.21
CA TYR A 176 -16.63 6.05 9.37
C TYR A 176 -16.04 6.54 10.69
N TYR A 177 -14.90 7.24 10.63
CA TYR A 177 -14.14 7.66 11.81
C TYR A 177 -13.69 9.12 11.73
N PRO A 178 -14.57 10.09 11.38
CA PRO A 178 -14.16 11.49 11.15
C PRO A 178 -13.55 12.15 12.39
N GLN A 179 -13.81 11.62 13.59
CA GLN A 179 -13.15 12.05 14.82
C GLN A 179 -11.63 11.87 14.82
N ASP A 180 -11.08 10.99 13.96
CA ASP A 180 -9.64 10.85 13.81
C ASP A 180 -9.05 12.11 13.17
N VAL A 181 -9.74 12.69 12.18
CA VAL A 181 -9.38 13.97 11.56
C VAL A 181 -9.40 15.10 12.59
N GLN A 182 -10.46 15.17 13.39
CA GLN A 182 -10.62 16.15 14.48
C GLN A 182 -9.49 16.02 15.51
N SER A 183 -9.14 14.79 15.90
CA SER A 183 -8.08 14.52 16.89
C SER A 183 -6.71 14.95 16.36
N ILE A 184 -6.39 14.68 15.10
CA ILE A 184 -5.18 15.13 14.44
C ILE A 184 -5.15 16.66 14.38
N ALA A 185 -6.24 17.29 13.96
CA ALA A 185 -6.35 18.74 13.89
C ALA A 185 -6.16 19.40 15.27
N LYS A 186 -6.67 18.80 16.34
CA LYS A 186 -6.46 19.23 17.71
C LYS A 186 -4.99 19.19 18.13
N ILE A 187 -4.29 18.12 17.79
CA ILE A 187 -2.84 17.96 18.03
C ILE A 187 -2.07 19.02 17.25
N MET A 188 -2.38 19.20 15.97
CA MET A 188 -1.68 20.15 15.10
C MET A 188 -1.93 21.59 15.54
N HIS A 189 -3.15 21.92 16.00
CA HIS A 189 -3.49 23.21 16.57
C HIS A 189 -2.69 23.48 17.86
N ALA A 190 -2.66 22.53 18.78
CA ALA A 190 -1.93 22.64 20.05
C ALA A 190 -0.41 22.79 19.83
N ALA A 191 0.12 22.14 18.78
CA ALA A 191 1.51 22.24 18.38
C ALA A 191 1.87 23.55 17.64
N GLY A 192 0.89 24.36 17.24
CA GLY A 192 1.07 25.51 16.37
C GLY A 192 1.65 25.14 15.01
N ALA A 193 1.34 23.95 14.52
CA ALA A 193 1.92 23.40 13.31
C ALA A 193 1.32 24.01 12.04
N ASN A 194 2.17 24.18 11.03
CA ASN A 194 1.79 24.69 9.72
C ASN A 194 1.49 23.49 8.80
N TRP A 195 0.23 23.11 8.67
CA TRP A 195 -0.21 21.92 7.96
C TRP A 195 -1.37 22.20 7.02
N THR A 196 -1.68 21.21 6.17
CA THR A 196 -2.83 21.23 5.26
C THR A 196 -3.25 19.81 4.88
N CYS A 197 -4.47 19.66 4.36
CA CYS A 197 -4.88 18.54 3.52
C CYS A 197 -5.24 19.05 2.13
N SER A 198 -5.36 18.13 1.17
CA SER A 198 -5.71 18.48 -0.22
C SER A 198 -7.18 18.22 -0.47
N SER A 199 -7.85 19.09 -1.24
CA SER A 199 -9.20 18.84 -1.75
C SER A 199 -9.25 17.76 -2.84
N GLU A 200 -8.09 17.44 -3.46
CA GLU A 200 -7.97 16.47 -4.54
C GLU A 200 -6.94 15.40 -4.17
N TYR A 201 -7.16 14.15 -4.57
CA TYR A 201 -6.22 13.02 -4.40
C TYR A 201 -5.70 12.87 -2.96
N TRP A 202 -6.59 13.05 -2.01
CA TRP A 202 -6.31 13.01 -0.57
C TRP A 202 -6.24 11.58 0.02
N ASP A 203 -6.65 10.56 -0.76
CA ASP A 203 -6.61 9.16 -0.33
C ASP A 203 -5.16 8.65 -0.28
N ALA A 204 -4.71 8.31 0.93
CA ALA A 204 -3.41 7.71 1.16
C ALA A 204 -3.32 6.25 0.74
N THR A 205 -4.43 5.54 0.65
CA THR A 205 -4.46 4.11 0.36
C THR A 205 -3.96 3.86 -1.06
N HIS A 206 -3.38 2.68 -1.29
CA HIS A 206 -2.69 2.41 -2.54
C HIS A 206 -2.86 0.95 -2.95
N TYR A 207 -4.06 0.63 -3.44
CA TYR A 207 -4.42 -0.74 -3.78
C TYR A 207 -3.75 -1.26 -5.06
N GLY A 208 -3.25 -0.40 -5.94
CA GLY A 208 -2.38 -0.76 -7.05
C GLY A 208 -1.13 -1.51 -6.60
N LEU A 209 -0.56 -1.16 -5.42
CA LEU A 209 0.53 -1.93 -4.82
C LEU A 209 0.10 -3.37 -4.53
N PHE A 210 -1.10 -3.57 -3.99
CA PHE A 210 -1.63 -4.88 -3.62
C PHE A 210 -2.03 -5.73 -4.81
N SER A 211 -2.67 -5.13 -5.81
CA SER A 211 -3.06 -5.82 -7.03
C SER A 211 -1.87 -6.22 -7.90
N GLY A 212 -0.71 -5.57 -7.70
CA GLY A 212 0.45 -5.72 -8.56
C GLY A 212 0.37 -4.87 -9.83
N ASP A 213 -0.60 -3.95 -9.92
CA ASP A 213 -0.82 -3.06 -11.04
C ASP A 213 0.16 -1.87 -10.99
N ASP A 214 1.23 -1.96 -11.77
CA ASP A 214 2.28 -0.94 -11.83
C ASP A 214 1.80 0.34 -12.51
N GLU A 215 0.88 0.25 -13.47
CA GLU A 215 0.34 1.40 -14.16
C GLU A 215 -0.57 2.21 -13.22
N ALA A 216 -1.53 1.56 -12.57
CA ALA A 216 -2.35 2.18 -11.52
C ALA A 216 -1.49 2.78 -10.41
N SER A 217 -0.49 2.03 -9.93
CA SER A 217 0.45 2.49 -8.91
C SER A 217 1.16 3.77 -9.30
N THR A 218 1.64 3.83 -10.53
CA THR A 218 2.35 5.01 -11.07
C THR A 218 1.41 6.23 -11.15
N ILE A 219 0.19 6.05 -11.66
CA ILE A 219 -0.79 7.12 -11.78
C ILE A 219 -1.14 7.70 -10.41
N LEU A 220 -1.47 6.83 -9.44
CA LEU A 220 -1.86 7.26 -8.09
C LEU A 220 -0.75 8.03 -7.39
N LEU A 221 0.49 7.54 -7.45
CA LEU A 221 1.63 8.24 -6.86
C LEU A 221 1.94 9.58 -7.53
N LYS A 222 1.83 9.64 -8.86
CA LYS A 222 2.01 10.90 -9.58
C LYS A 222 1.00 11.96 -9.17
N ARG A 223 -0.26 11.59 -8.96
CA ARG A 223 -1.30 12.49 -8.47
C ARG A 223 -0.95 13.09 -7.11
N ILE A 224 -0.49 12.25 -6.17
CA ILE A 224 -0.03 12.70 -4.84
C ILE A 224 1.20 13.61 -4.97
N ALA A 225 2.21 13.23 -5.76
CA ALA A 225 3.39 14.05 -5.99
C ALA A 225 3.04 15.43 -6.60
N GLN A 226 2.02 15.46 -7.47
CA GLN A 226 1.49 16.71 -8.02
C GLN A 226 0.88 17.60 -6.93
N GLN A 227 0.16 17.03 -5.95
CA GLN A 227 -0.37 17.81 -4.82
C GLN A 227 0.75 18.34 -3.93
N VAL A 228 1.76 17.52 -3.60
CA VAL A 228 2.95 17.97 -2.87
C VAL A 228 3.59 19.19 -3.53
N LYS A 229 3.75 19.14 -4.86
CA LYS A 229 4.34 20.24 -5.65
C LYS A 229 3.40 21.44 -5.77
N LYS A 230 2.10 21.23 -6.04
CA LYS A 230 1.07 22.28 -6.17
C LYS A 230 0.96 23.08 -4.87
N LEU A 231 0.92 22.40 -3.73
CA LEU A 231 0.79 23.02 -2.41
C LEU A 231 2.11 23.47 -1.80
N LYS A 232 3.24 23.15 -2.44
CA LYS A 232 4.61 23.52 -1.99
C LYS A 232 4.88 23.08 -0.55
N VAL A 233 4.44 21.88 -0.19
CA VAL A 233 4.66 21.31 1.13
C VAL A 233 6.03 20.61 1.22
N GLN A 234 6.57 20.50 2.44
CA GLN A 234 7.88 19.89 2.66
C GLN A 234 7.77 18.40 3.00
N TYR A 235 6.70 18.01 3.69
CA TYR A 235 6.54 16.67 4.24
C TYR A 235 5.17 16.11 3.90
N LEU A 236 5.13 14.82 3.55
CA LEU A 236 3.91 14.06 3.39
C LEU A 236 3.65 13.25 4.67
N VAL A 237 2.45 13.32 5.21
CA VAL A 237 2.02 12.53 6.36
C VAL A 237 0.90 11.59 5.93
N VAL A 238 1.09 10.31 6.20
CA VAL A 238 0.07 9.28 6.01
C VAL A 238 -0.45 8.89 7.38
N THR A 239 -1.74 8.99 7.61
CA THR A 239 -2.34 8.85 8.94
C THR A 239 -2.35 7.41 9.45
N GLU A 240 -3.38 6.62 9.12
CA GLU A 240 -3.64 5.34 9.80
C GLU A 240 -2.99 4.15 9.07
N CYS A 241 -2.88 4.22 7.75
CA CYS A 241 -2.68 3.03 6.94
C CYS A 241 -1.21 2.62 6.75
N GLY A 242 -0.77 1.54 7.40
CA GLY A 242 0.60 1.02 7.28
C GLY A 242 1.00 0.59 5.87
N HIS A 243 0.06 0.05 5.06
CA HIS A 243 0.39 -0.29 3.68
C HIS A 243 0.48 0.95 2.78
N ALA A 244 -0.33 1.98 3.03
CA ALA A 244 -0.22 3.26 2.34
C ALA A 244 1.14 3.91 2.61
N THR A 245 1.58 3.93 3.87
CA THR A 245 2.93 4.39 4.25
C THR A 245 4.01 3.64 3.48
N ARG A 246 3.91 2.31 3.39
CA ARG A 246 4.84 1.50 2.62
C ARG A 246 4.79 1.83 1.13
N ALA A 247 3.59 1.97 0.57
CA ALA A 247 3.41 2.33 -0.84
C ALA A 247 4.03 3.68 -1.15
N GLN A 248 3.82 4.69 -0.31
CA GLN A 248 4.41 6.01 -0.47
C GLN A 248 5.94 5.97 -0.33
N ARG A 249 6.47 5.32 0.71
CA ARG A 249 7.93 5.26 0.95
C ARG A 249 8.69 4.48 -0.10
N TRP A 250 8.14 3.34 -0.53
CA TRP A 250 8.76 2.48 -1.53
C TRP A 250 8.41 2.92 -2.94
N GLY A 251 7.11 3.13 -3.22
CA GLY A 251 6.59 3.39 -4.55
C GLY A 251 7.14 4.66 -5.17
N ARG A 252 7.30 5.75 -4.38
CA ARG A 252 7.89 7.00 -4.89
C ARG A 252 9.32 6.82 -5.42
N LYS A 253 10.05 5.82 -4.92
CA LYS A 253 11.41 5.51 -5.40
C LYS A 253 11.42 4.61 -6.63
N VAL A 254 10.35 3.86 -6.85
CA VAL A 254 10.24 2.86 -7.92
C VAL A 254 9.51 3.42 -9.14
N TRP A 255 8.43 4.16 -8.93
CA TRP A 255 7.53 4.60 -10.00
C TRP A 255 7.59 6.10 -10.31
N LEU A 256 8.26 6.90 -9.49
CA LEU A 256 8.46 8.31 -9.77
C LEU A 256 9.89 8.58 -10.19
N SER A 257 10.10 9.66 -10.94
CA SER A 257 11.45 10.18 -11.14
C SER A 257 12.05 10.65 -9.79
N PRO A 258 13.38 10.71 -9.66
CA PRO A 258 14.02 11.22 -8.44
C PRO A 258 13.50 12.60 -8.02
N GLU A 259 13.20 13.47 -8.99
CA GLU A 259 12.70 14.82 -8.74
C GLU A 259 11.21 14.86 -8.31
N GLU A 260 10.39 13.94 -8.83
CA GLU A 260 8.98 13.83 -8.45
C GLU A 260 8.81 13.20 -7.07
N GLY A 261 9.69 12.25 -6.72
CA GLY A 261 9.64 11.49 -5.47
C GLY A 261 10.48 12.10 -4.32
N ASP A 262 11.05 13.30 -4.49
CA ASP A 262 11.93 13.94 -3.49
C ASP A 262 11.12 14.67 -2.41
N TYR A 263 10.40 13.91 -1.61
CA TYR A 263 9.75 14.39 -0.39
C TYR A 263 9.74 13.31 0.71
N PRO A 264 10.02 13.67 1.96
CA PRO A 264 9.96 12.74 3.09
C PRO A 264 8.50 12.32 3.38
N VAL A 265 8.34 11.04 3.77
CA VAL A 265 7.03 10.46 4.14
C VAL A 265 7.08 10.01 5.59
N TYR A 266 6.16 10.53 6.39
CA TYR A 266 5.96 10.19 7.80
C TYR A 266 4.62 9.47 7.99
N ASN A 267 4.52 8.79 9.13
CA ASN A 267 3.30 8.12 9.59
C ASN A 267 3.17 8.36 11.08
#